data_ae8a73e899c080a5d7d0676b559fd781
#
_entry.id   ae8a73e899c080a5d7d0676b559fd781
#
_cell.length_a   1.000
_cell.length_b   1.000
_cell.length_c   1.000
_cell.angle_alpha   90.00
_cell.angle_beta   90.00
_cell.angle_gamma   90.00
#
_symmetry.space_group_name_H-M   'P 1'
#
loop_
_entity.id
_entity.type
_entity.pdbx_description
1 polymer ?
#
loop_
_entity_poly.entity_id
_entity_poly.type
_entity_poly.pdbx_seq_one_letter_code
_entity_poly.pdbx_strand_id
1 'polypeptide(L)'
;VRLVGSEMCIRDSCMSLKQRHFKLRLAYSTVSNLSYILFAAALMTTQALAASFLHLIVHSVVKIMAFFTAGAVLHYAHREYVPQLEGLARYMPVTFACFTVAACALTGIPPFNGFVSKWYIARAAVDIGGWLPLVGFAALLVSALLTAVYMFQVVLKAWFPRTEAPAIPEGSAHEAGWM
;
A
#
# COMPACT_ATOMS: atom_id res chain seq x y z
N VAL A 1 -13.44 17.75 10.53
CA VAL A 1 -13.01 16.34 10.57
C VAL A 1 -13.00 15.71 9.18
N ARG A 2 -14.05 15.91 8.36
CA ARG A 2 -14.17 15.27 7.03
C ARG A 2 -13.10 15.76 6.02
N LEU A 3 -12.78 17.05 6.00
CA LEU A 3 -11.74 17.64 5.12
C LEU A 3 -10.33 17.28 5.61
N VAL A 4 -10.09 17.30 6.90
CA VAL A 4 -8.79 16.96 7.49
C VAL A 4 -8.34 15.54 7.11
N GLY A 5 -9.27 14.56 7.09
CA GLY A 5 -8.96 13.19 6.65
C GLY A 5 -8.51 13.11 5.19
N SER A 6 -9.13 13.88 4.29
CA SER A 6 -8.78 13.87 2.87
C SER A 6 -7.45 14.56 2.58
N GLU A 7 -7.14 15.67 3.25
CA GLU A 7 -5.86 16.36 3.13
C GLU A 7 -4.69 15.52 3.66
N MET A 8 -4.86 14.87 4.82
CA MET A 8 -3.87 13.94 5.37
C MET A 8 -3.60 12.79 4.41
N CYS A 9 -4.62 12.23 3.75
CA CYS A 9 -4.49 11.13 2.81
C CYS A 9 -3.56 11.49 1.63
N ILE A 10 -3.73 12.65 1.01
CA ILE A 10 -2.92 13.12 -0.12
C ILE A 10 -1.50 13.44 0.35
N ARG A 11 -1.35 14.16 1.47
CA ARG A 11 -0.06 14.53 2.04
C ARG A 11 0.79 13.29 2.35
N ASP A 12 0.21 12.29 3.03
CA ASP A 12 0.91 11.09 3.44
C ASP A 12 1.28 10.21 2.25
N SER A 13 0.43 10.17 1.22
CA SER A 13 0.75 9.51 -0.05
C SER A 13 1.91 10.20 -0.77
N CYS A 14 1.96 11.53 -0.78
CA CYS A 14 3.09 12.28 -1.34
C CYS A 14 4.39 12.07 -0.53
N MET A 15 4.29 12.01 0.80
CA MET A 15 5.43 11.72 1.66
C MET A 15 5.95 10.30 1.44
N SER A 16 5.05 9.33 1.23
CA SER A 16 5.42 7.95 0.89
C SER A 16 6.23 7.87 -0.42
N LEU A 17 5.86 8.65 -1.44
CA LEU A 17 6.61 8.73 -2.71
C LEU A 17 8.05 9.23 -2.53
N LYS A 18 8.25 10.20 -1.64
CA LYS A 18 9.58 10.79 -1.38
C LYS A 18 10.49 9.88 -0.55
N GLN A 19 9.93 8.95 0.20
CA GLN A 19 10.72 8.08 1.07
C GLN A 19 11.52 7.05 0.27
N ARG A 20 12.83 7.04 0.52
CA ARG A 20 13.74 6.03 -0.04
C ARG A 20 13.80 4.76 0.80
N HIS A 21 13.57 4.87 2.11
CA HIS A 21 13.60 3.74 3.04
C HIS A 21 12.32 2.90 2.88
N PHE A 22 12.48 1.58 2.65
CA PHE A 22 11.37 0.69 2.30
C PHE A 22 10.31 0.59 3.40
N LYS A 23 10.71 0.37 4.66
CA LYS A 23 9.78 0.28 5.80
C LYS A 23 9.06 1.60 6.06
N LEU A 24 9.76 2.75 5.95
CA LEU A 24 9.14 4.07 6.11
C LEU A 24 8.09 4.34 5.03
N ARG A 25 8.36 3.94 3.80
CA ARG A 25 7.38 4.04 2.70
C ARG A 25 6.11 3.25 3.03
N LEU A 26 6.24 2.03 3.56
CA LEU A 26 5.10 1.22 4.00
C LEU A 26 4.37 1.85 5.19
N ALA A 27 5.09 2.46 6.14
CA ALA A 27 4.49 3.15 7.28
C ALA A 27 3.64 4.36 6.85
N TYR A 28 4.15 5.24 5.99
CA TYR A 28 3.37 6.36 5.45
C TYR A 28 2.14 5.88 4.67
N SER A 29 2.28 4.79 3.92
CA SER A 29 1.13 4.21 3.23
C SER A 29 0.09 3.61 4.19
N THR A 30 0.48 3.22 5.40
CA THR A 30 -0.46 2.82 6.45
C THR A 30 -1.26 4.01 6.94
N VAL A 31 -0.60 5.14 7.25
CA VAL A 31 -1.27 6.37 7.69
C VAL A 31 -2.27 6.86 6.62
N SER A 32 -1.86 6.85 5.35
CA SER A 32 -2.74 7.20 4.24
C SER A 32 -3.99 6.30 4.16
N ASN A 33 -3.85 4.98 4.33
CA ASN A 33 -5.02 4.08 4.31
C ASN A 33 -5.90 4.20 5.58
N LEU A 34 -5.32 4.53 6.75
CA LEU A 34 -6.10 4.86 7.93
C LEU A 34 -6.99 6.09 7.72
N SER A 35 -6.53 7.05 6.93
CA SER A 35 -7.34 8.22 6.55
C SER A 35 -8.61 7.84 5.77
N TYR A 36 -8.59 6.76 4.95
CA TYR A 36 -9.80 6.23 4.30
C TYR A 36 -10.81 5.71 5.33
N ILE A 37 -10.33 4.98 6.33
CA ILE A 37 -11.17 4.42 7.40
C ILE A 37 -11.83 5.55 8.19
N LEU A 38 -11.06 6.56 8.59
CA LEU A 38 -11.56 7.73 9.29
C LEU A 38 -12.55 8.54 8.45
N PHE A 39 -12.27 8.73 7.17
CA PHE A 39 -13.19 9.40 6.26
C PHE A 39 -14.52 8.65 6.16
N ALA A 40 -14.49 7.33 5.95
CA ALA A 40 -15.70 6.51 5.87
C ALA A 40 -16.49 6.55 7.18
N ALA A 41 -15.83 6.42 8.33
CA ALA A 41 -16.46 6.52 9.64
C ALA A 41 -17.12 7.90 9.87
N ALA A 42 -16.46 8.98 9.41
CA ALA A 42 -16.98 10.36 9.55
C ALA A 42 -18.21 10.66 8.68
N LEU A 43 -18.54 9.80 7.72
CA LEU A 43 -19.79 9.92 6.94
C LEU A 43 -21.04 9.57 7.76
N MET A 44 -20.88 8.91 8.90
CA MET A 44 -21.96 8.65 9.89
C MET A 44 -23.17 7.90 9.34
N THR A 45 -23.02 7.13 8.27
CA THR A 45 -24.06 6.23 7.75
C THR A 45 -23.73 4.78 8.07
N THR A 46 -24.73 3.93 8.22
CA THR A 46 -24.54 2.50 8.51
C THR A 46 -23.70 1.82 7.43
N GLN A 47 -23.92 2.16 6.16
CA GLN A 47 -23.15 1.62 5.05
C GLN A 47 -21.69 2.08 5.08
N ALA A 48 -21.44 3.37 5.36
CA ALA A 48 -20.09 3.91 5.45
C ALA A 48 -19.31 3.31 6.65
N LEU A 49 -19.99 3.10 7.77
CA LEU A 49 -19.40 2.48 8.94
C LEU A 49 -19.03 1.02 8.67
N ALA A 50 -19.91 0.25 8.04
CA ALA A 50 -19.62 -1.12 7.62
C ALA A 50 -18.44 -1.18 6.63
N ALA A 51 -18.40 -0.26 5.66
CA ALA A 51 -17.28 -0.13 4.71
C ALA A 51 -15.95 0.22 5.40
N SER A 52 -15.99 1.07 6.43
CA SER A 52 -14.85 1.44 7.26
C SER A 52 -14.26 0.21 7.97
N PHE A 53 -15.09 -0.59 8.64
CA PHE A 53 -14.67 -1.83 9.30
C PHE A 53 -14.16 -2.87 8.30
N LEU A 54 -14.83 -3.05 7.18
CA LEU A 54 -14.37 -3.94 6.11
C LEU A 54 -12.97 -3.54 5.61
N HIS A 55 -12.76 -2.24 5.36
CA HIS A 55 -11.46 -1.74 4.92
C HIS A 55 -10.39 -1.90 6.00
N LEU A 56 -10.71 -1.72 7.26
CA LEU A 56 -9.79 -1.94 8.39
C LEU A 56 -9.28 -3.37 8.41
N ILE A 57 -10.17 -4.36 8.31
CA ILE A 57 -9.79 -5.79 8.33
C ILE A 57 -8.92 -6.14 7.11
N VAL A 58 -9.38 -5.80 5.92
CA VAL A 58 -8.64 -6.08 4.68
C VAL A 58 -7.26 -5.41 4.69
N HIS A 59 -7.20 -4.15 5.07
CA HIS A 59 -5.96 -3.39 5.17
C HIS A 59 -4.97 -4.00 6.16
N SER A 60 -5.43 -4.44 7.33
CA SER A 60 -4.58 -5.05 8.36
C SER A 60 -3.89 -6.31 7.85
N VAL A 61 -4.64 -7.22 7.22
CA VAL A 61 -4.09 -8.47 6.67
C VAL A 61 -3.05 -8.19 5.58
N VAL A 62 -3.39 -7.33 4.62
CA VAL A 62 -2.50 -7.02 3.50
C VAL A 62 -1.25 -6.29 3.97
N LYS A 63 -1.37 -5.43 4.99
CA LYS A 63 -0.22 -4.72 5.57
C LYS A 63 0.72 -5.64 6.31
N ILE A 64 0.19 -6.58 7.08
CA ILE A 64 1.02 -7.59 7.74
C ILE A 64 1.87 -8.32 6.70
N MET A 65 1.28 -8.78 5.60
CA MET A 65 1.99 -9.44 4.51
C MET A 65 3.09 -8.55 3.91
N ALA A 66 2.80 -7.26 3.65
CA ALA A 66 3.77 -6.32 3.12
C ALA A 66 4.93 -6.03 4.09
N PHE A 67 4.65 -5.91 5.40
CA PHE A 67 5.68 -5.71 6.41
C PHE A 67 6.52 -6.95 6.67
N PHE A 68 5.95 -8.15 6.62
CA PHE A 68 6.72 -9.39 6.69
C PHE A 68 7.69 -9.51 5.52
N THR A 69 7.24 -9.18 4.30
CA THR A 69 8.13 -9.12 3.13
C THR A 69 9.30 -8.15 3.35
N ALA A 70 9.01 -6.94 3.84
CA ALA A 70 10.05 -5.96 4.14
C ALA A 70 10.98 -6.42 5.27
N GLY A 71 10.46 -7.18 6.23
CA GLY A 71 11.25 -7.83 7.28
C GLY A 71 12.18 -8.91 6.73
N ALA A 72 11.67 -9.78 5.88
CA ALA A 72 12.44 -10.84 5.22
C ALA A 72 13.56 -10.24 4.36
N VAL A 73 13.27 -9.23 3.56
CA VAL A 73 14.28 -8.52 2.74
C VAL A 73 15.39 -7.93 3.61
N LEU A 74 15.04 -7.29 4.73
CA LEU A 74 16.04 -6.74 5.64
C LEU A 74 16.89 -7.85 6.28
N HIS A 75 16.26 -8.95 6.70
CA HIS A 75 16.95 -10.03 7.42
C HIS A 75 17.88 -10.82 6.51
N TYR A 76 17.41 -11.20 5.31
CA TYR A 76 18.18 -12.10 4.42
C TYR A 76 19.03 -11.36 3.40
N ALA A 77 18.59 -10.20 2.90
CA ALA A 77 19.32 -9.44 1.90
C ALA A 77 20.05 -8.20 2.48
N HIS A 78 19.80 -7.84 3.74
CA HIS A 78 20.38 -6.64 4.40
C HIS A 78 20.18 -5.35 3.59
N ARG A 79 19.03 -5.21 2.90
CA ARG A 79 18.68 -4.06 2.08
C ARG A 79 17.54 -3.28 2.70
N GLU A 80 17.74 -1.98 2.92
CA GLU A 80 16.77 -1.09 3.55
C GLU A 80 16.14 -0.08 2.59
N TYR A 81 16.87 0.26 1.53
CA TYR A 81 16.46 1.33 0.61
C TYR A 81 15.87 0.77 -0.67
N VAL A 82 14.82 1.43 -1.17
CA VAL A 82 14.12 1.05 -2.41
C VAL A 82 15.06 0.95 -3.64
N PRO A 83 16.07 1.81 -3.82
CA PRO A 83 17.02 1.62 -4.92
C PRO A 83 17.85 0.34 -4.81
N GLN A 84 18.05 -0.19 -3.61
CA GLN A 84 18.84 -1.40 -3.37
C GLN A 84 18.05 -2.69 -3.63
N LEU A 85 16.74 -2.60 -3.90
CA LEU A 85 15.85 -3.73 -4.16
C LEU A 85 15.90 -4.19 -5.63
N GLU A 86 16.65 -3.50 -6.49
CA GLU A 86 16.71 -3.81 -7.93
C GLU A 86 17.22 -5.23 -8.17
N GLY A 87 16.40 -6.01 -8.90
CA GLY A 87 16.71 -7.39 -9.26
C GLY A 87 16.62 -8.41 -8.12
N LEU A 88 16.24 -8.01 -6.89
CA LEU A 88 16.22 -8.89 -5.73
C LEU A 88 15.15 -9.98 -5.84
N ALA A 89 14.11 -9.78 -6.65
CA ALA A 89 13.07 -10.78 -6.90
C ALA A 89 13.62 -12.07 -7.54
N ARG A 90 14.77 -12.04 -8.19
CA ARG A 90 15.43 -13.24 -8.74
C ARG A 90 15.99 -14.16 -7.64
N TYR A 91 16.41 -13.58 -6.52
CA TYR A 91 16.96 -14.30 -5.37
C TYR A 91 15.88 -14.70 -4.35
N MET A 92 14.80 -13.91 -4.25
CA MET A 92 13.70 -14.13 -3.31
C MET A 92 12.35 -14.05 -4.04
N PRO A 93 12.06 -14.98 -4.98
CA PRO A 93 10.87 -14.87 -5.84
C PRO A 93 9.56 -15.00 -5.07
N VAL A 94 9.45 -15.91 -4.10
CA VAL A 94 8.22 -16.11 -3.33
C VAL A 94 7.91 -14.88 -2.46
N THR A 95 8.94 -14.33 -1.79
CA THR A 95 8.83 -13.13 -0.97
C THR A 95 8.32 -11.95 -1.79
N PHE A 96 8.90 -11.71 -2.98
CA PHE A 96 8.44 -10.61 -3.84
C PHE A 96 7.13 -10.90 -4.58
N ALA A 97 6.77 -12.16 -4.82
CA ALA A 97 5.43 -12.53 -5.30
C ALA A 97 4.36 -12.16 -4.25
N CYS A 98 4.57 -12.50 -2.99
CA CYS A 98 3.70 -12.10 -1.88
C CYS A 98 3.59 -10.57 -1.78
N PHE A 99 4.72 -9.85 -1.91
CA PHE A 99 4.69 -8.38 -1.94
C PHE A 99 3.91 -7.83 -3.12
N THR A 100 4.02 -8.44 -4.31
CA THR A 100 3.27 -8.03 -5.50
C THR A 100 1.77 -8.19 -5.29
N VAL A 101 1.34 -9.32 -4.71
CA VAL A 101 -0.07 -9.54 -4.33
C VAL A 101 -0.53 -8.48 -3.32
N ALA A 102 0.28 -8.19 -2.30
CA ALA A 102 -0.02 -7.13 -1.34
C ALA A 102 -0.12 -5.75 -2.00
N ALA A 103 0.77 -5.42 -2.93
CA ALA A 103 0.76 -4.17 -3.67
C ALA A 103 -0.51 -4.03 -4.53
N CYS A 104 -0.92 -5.08 -5.24
CA CYS A 104 -2.16 -5.11 -6.01
C CYS A 104 -3.40 -4.93 -5.12
N ALA A 105 -3.43 -5.59 -3.96
CA ALA A 105 -4.53 -5.48 -3.01
C ALA A 105 -4.60 -4.07 -2.38
N LEU A 106 -3.46 -3.48 -1.98
CA LEU A 106 -3.41 -2.13 -1.41
C LEU A 106 -3.79 -1.06 -2.42
N THR A 107 -3.40 -1.23 -3.67
CA THR A 107 -3.79 -0.32 -4.77
C THR A 107 -5.29 -0.37 -5.01
N GLY A 108 -5.89 -1.55 -4.86
CA GLY A 108 -7.30 -1.76 -5.12
C GLY A 108 -7.56 -2.11 -6.58
N ILE A 109 -6.77 -3.04 -7.13
CA ILE A 109 -7.00 -3.59 -8.47
C ILE A 109 -8.08 -4.68 -8.36
N PRO A 110 -9.10 -4.72 -9.24
CA PRO A 110 -9.96 -5.89 -9.35
C PRO A 110 -9.12 -7.13 -9.73
N PRO A 111 -9.31 -8.29 -9.14
CA PRO A 111 -10.33 -8.80 -8.23
C PRO A 111 -9.94 -8.81 -6.73
N PHE A 112 -8.98 -8.01 -6.32
CA PHE A 112 -8.48 -8.04 -4.93
C PHE A 112 -9.45 -7.39 -3.94
N ASN A 113 -9.42 -7.86 -2.68
CA ASN A 113 -10.28 -7.38 -1.59
C ASN A 113 -10.16 -5.87 -1.33
N GLY A 114 -9.00 -5.27 -1.59
CA GLY A 114 -8.80 -3.83 -1.46
C GLY A 114 -9.65 -3.00 -2.40
N PHE A 115 -9.98 -3.52 -3.59
CA PHE A 115 -10.92 -2.89 -4.50
C PHE A 115 -12.34 -2.87 -3.90
N VAL A 116 -12.80 -4.01 -3.40
CA VAL A 116 -14.16 -4.14 -2.84
C VAL A 116 -14.38 -3.16 -1.70
N SER A 117 -13.45 -3.10 -0.74
CA SER A 117 -13.58 -2.20 0.41
C SER A 117 -13.55 -0.72 0.01
N LYS A 118 -12.67 -0.32 -0.91
CA LYS A 118 -12.61 1.05 -1.44
C LYS A 118 -13.87 1.41 -2.24
N TRP A 119 -14.43 0.45 -2.99
CA TRP A 119 -15.67 0.62 -3.73
C TRP A 119 -16.85 0.91 -2.81
N TYR A 120 -16.97 0.18 -1.70
CA TYR A 120 -18.02 0.44 -0.72
C TYR A 120 -17.90 1.82 -0.07
N ILE A 121 -16.67 2.27 0.25
CA ILE A 121 -16.41 3.63 0.77
C ILE A 121 -16.83 4.68 -0.27
N ALA A 122 -16.42 4.49 -1.52
CA ALA A 122 -16.75 5.39 -2.63
C ALA A 122 -18.26 5.50 -2.83
N ARG A 123 -18.96 4.36 -2.88
CA ARG A 123 -20.41 4.30 -3.02
C ARG A 123 -21.11 5.01 -1.88
N ALA A 124 -20.72 4.76 -0.63
CA ALA A 124 -21.30 5.42 0.53
C ALA A 124 -21.11 6.95 0.49
N ALA A 125 -19.98 7.44 -0.02
CA ALA A 125 -19.74 8.88 -0.18
C ALA A 125 -20.63 9.50 -1.26
N VAL A 126 -20.88 8.79 -2.36
CA VAL A 126 -21.73 9.25 -3.46
C VAL A 126 -23.22 9.20 -3.06
N ASP A 127 -23.66 8.15 -2.37
CA ASP A 127 -25.06 7.96 -1.94
C ASP A 127 -25.52 9.07 -0.96
N ILE A 128 -24.62 9.61 -0.15
CA ILE A 128 -24.94 10.73 0.76
C ILE A 128 -25.19 12.02 -0.03
N GLY A 129 -24.54 12.20 -1.17
CA GLY A 129 -24.63 13.43 -1.96
C GLY A 129 -23.96 14.63 -1.27
N GLY A 130 -24.04 15.78 -1.93
CA GLY A 130 -23.42 17.01 -1.45
C GLY A 130 -21.96 17.16 -1.88
N TRP A 131 -21.47 18.40 -1.83
CA TRP A 131 -20.13 18.74 -2.32
C TRP A 131 -19.01 18.19 -1.42
N LEU A 132 -19.24 18.12 -0.12
CA LEU A 132 -18.22 17.74 0.86
C LEU A 132 -17.82 16.26 0.78
N PRO A 133 -18.76 15.28 0.75
CA PRO A 133 -18.44 13.87 0.49
C PRO A 133 -17.80 13.64 -0.88
N LEU A 134 -18.20 14.43 -1.89
CA LEU A 134 -17.67 14.33 -3.25
C LEU A 134 -16.22 14.78 -3.33
N VAL A 135 -15.84 15.86 -2.64
CA VAL A 135 -14.44 16.30 -2.52
C VAL A 135 -13.60 15.23 -1.80
N GLY A 136 -14.13 14.65 -0.72
CA GLY A 136 -13.48 13.54 -0.02
C GLY A 136 -13.27 12.33 -0.93
N PHE A 137 -14.27 11.97 -1.72
CA PHE A 137 -14.17 10.89 -2.71
C PHE A 137 -13.09 11.18 -3.77
N ALA A 138 -13.04 12.40 -4.32
CA ALA A 138 -11.99 12.80 -5.26
C ALA A 138 -10.58 12.69 -4.64
N ALA A 139 -10.42 13.11 -3.40
CA ALA A 139 -9.17 12.96 -2.66
C ALA A 139 -8.76 11.49 -2.47
N LEU A 140 -9.73 10.60 -2.21
CA LEU A 140 -9.49 9.15 -2.14
C LEU A 140 -9.00 8.58 -3.47
N LEU A 141 -9.56 9.00 -4.60
CA LEU A 141 -9.11 8.56 -5.92
C LEU A 141 -7.67 9.01 -6.19
N VAL A 142 -7.34 10.27 -5.93
CA VAL A 142 -5.97 10.79 -6.07
C VAL A 142 -5.00 9.99 -5.18
N SER A 143 -5.35 9.75 -3.94
CA SER A 143 -4.51 8.98 -3.03
C SER A 143 -4.37 7.51 -3.45
N ALA A 144 -5.41 6.91 -4.03
CA ALA A 144 -5.34 5.54 -4.57
C ALA A 144 -4.36 5.47 -5.76
N LEU A 145 -4.39 6.47 -6.65
CA LEU A 145 -3.42 6.59 -7.75
C LEU A 145 -1.98 6.74 -7.24
N LEU A 146 -1.77 7.61 -6.24
CA LEU A 146 -0.45 7.77 -5.62
C LEU A 146 0.01 6.46 -4.96
N THR A 147 -0.91 5.72 -4.32
CA THR A 147 -0.64 4.39 -3.76
C THR A 147 -0.17 3.42 -4.83
N ALA A 148 -0.83 3.40 -5.99
CA ALA A 148 -0.41 2.60 -7.13
C ALA A 148 1.03 2.94 -7.54
N VAL A 149 1.32 4.22 -7.73
CA VAL A 149 2.63 4.69 -8.20
C VAL A 149 3.74 4.23 -7.26
N TYR A 150 3.65 4.51 -5.95
CA TYR A 150 4.75 4.17 -5.05
C TYR A 150 4.86 2.68 -4.72
N MET A 151 3.77 1.92 -4.75
CA MET A 151 3.82 0.47 -4.56
C MET A 151 4.37 -0.24 -5.79
N PHE A 152 3.89 0.10 -6.99
CA PHE A 152 4.40 -0.49 -8.22
C PHE A 152 5.85 -0.09 -8.54
N GLN A 153 6.31 1.08 -8.07
CA GLN A 153 7.73 1.42 -8.14
C GLN A 153 8.62 0.36 -7.45
N VAL A 154 8.20 -0.15 -6.28
CA VAL A 154 8.96 -1.20 -5.57
C VAL A 154 8.89 -2.51 -6.34
N VAL A 155 7.69 -2.90 -6.79
CA VAL A 155 7.48 -4.14 -7.57
C VAL A 155 8.32 -4.12 -8.84
N LEU A 156 8.22 -3.05 -9.64
CA LEU A 156 8.93 -2.96 -10.91
C LEU A 156 10.46 -2.97 -10.72
N LYS A 157 10.98 -2.30 -9.70
CA LYS A 157 12.41 -2.33 -9.39
C LYS A 157 12.90 -3.71 -8.97
N ALA A 158 12.11 -4.43 -8.18
CA ALA A 158 12.47 -5.76 -7.73
C ALA A 158 12.48 -6.78 -8.88
N TRP A 159 11.49 -6.74 -9.78
CA TRP A 159 11.36 -7.69 -10.88
C TRP A 159 12.16 -7.30 -12.12
N PHE A 160 12.26 -6.00 -12.43
CA PHE A 160 12.90 -5.47 -13.66
C PHE A 160 14.02 -4.50 -13.29
N PRO A 161 15.24 -5.01 -13.03
CA PRO A 161 16.39 -4.15 -12.77
C PRO A 161 16.71 -3.32 -14.02
N ARG A 162 16.93 -2.02 -13.85
CA ARG A 162 17.34 -1.11 -14.93
C ARG A 162 18.85 -1.08 -15.14
N THR A 163 19.61 -1.38 -14.11
CA THR A 163 21.07 -1.49 -14.12
C THR A 163 21.45 -2.93 -13.82
N GLU A 164 22.67 -3.34 -14.19
CA GLU A 164 23.22 -4.62 -13.72
C GLU A 164 23.07 -4.67 -12.19
N ALA A 165 22.27 -5.63 -11.72
CA ALA A 165 22.00 -5.75 -10.29
C ALA A 165 23.36 -5.82 -9.56
N PRO A 166 23.61 -5.00 -8.54
CA PRO A 166 24.85 -5.08 -7.80
C PRO A 166 25.02 -6.51 -7.33
N ALA A 167 26.17 -7.11 -7.66
CA ALA A 167 26.47 -8.50 -7.34
C ALA A 167 26.21 -8.73 -5.85
N ILE A 168 25.17 -9.49 -5.56
CA ILE A 168 24.90 -9.94 -4.19
C ILE A 168 25.89 -11.07 -3.97
N PRO A 169 26.72 -11.05 -2.92
CA PRO A 169 27.62 -12.15 -2.62
C PRO A 169 26.85 -13.47 -2.63
N GLU A 170 27.32 -14.45 -3.39
CA GLU A 170 26.67 -15.75 -3.44
C GLU A 170 26.54 -16.30 -2.02
N GLY A 171 25.31 -16.56 -1.57
CA GLY A 171 25.00 -17.03 -0.23
C GLY A 171 24.40 -15.99 0.74
N SER A 172 24.34 -14.70 0.39
CA SER A 172 23.83 -13.66 1.30
C SER A 172 22.32 -13.39 1.17
N ALA A 173 21.69 -13.74 0.05
CA ALA A 173 20.26 -13.60 -0.15
C ALA A 173 19.63 -14.96 -0.46
N HIS A 174 19.00 -15.56 0.53
CA HIS A 174 18.22 -16.79 0.38
C HIS A 174 16.74 -16.51 0.59
N GLU A 175 15.89 -17.33 -0.06
CA GLU A 175 14.46 -17.33 0.23
C GLU A 175 14.24 -17.58 1.73
N ALA A 176 13.28 -16.88 2.34
CA ALA A 176 12.91 -17.12 3.73
C ALA A 176 12.48 -18.59 3.85
N GLY A 177 13.25 -19.39 4.57
CA GLY A 177 12.91 -20.77 4.85
C GLY A 177 11.57 -20.88 5.59
N TRP A 178 10.91 -22.00 5.48
CA TRP A 178 9.72 -22.31 6.27
C TRP A 178 10.07 -22.21 7.76
N MET A 179 9.62 -21.14 8.43
CA MET A 179 9.49 -21.09 9.87
C MET A 179 8.03 -21.25 10.26
#